data_0e06bece3146bcd088b4d64063136d9a
#
_entry.id   0e06bece3146bcd088b4d64063136d9a
#
_cell.length_a   1.000
_cell.length_b   1.000
_cell.length_c   1.000
_cell.angle_alpha   90.00
_cell.angle_beta   90.00
_cell.angle_gamma   90.00
#
_symmetry.space_group_name_H-M   'P 1'
#
loop_
_entity.id
_entity.type
_entity.pdbx_description
1 polymer ?
#
loop_
_entity_poly.entity_id
_entity_poly.type
_entity_poly.pdbx_seq_one_letter_code
_entity_poly.pdbx_strand_id
1 'polypeptide(L)'
;LIGGMWSNLWHATVTGATVVGAIAAWHGWALLTTSRERLASRFAVIIRYYIAAAFFLVVGATLAGFVTAAMFDANAPAWLAEARDRLTVAHALAGVAGWVGLTMGGTLVTLGPTAMRTRMDPRAVSFATSALPMWVAALLVAGTGAVTGSMRVTSVGLLVVVGAAALGVGVPLVRAALTKGPAEYGAWSLMLGAAWILVAGAGASLRAFEAADATGLRTAFLAWMPILGAAGLGQLFVGALTYLMPVVIGGGPSAVRVGVGVLEAGAPIREAARNVAAVLALAVASLSGTSAERLTTAAWVVLLATYLVDIVLLGRGGVAQARAKRAASSSPTTQGGRRG
;
A
#
# COMPACT_ATOMS: atom_id res chain seq x y z
N LEU A 1 -1.34 -2.36 -21.31
CA LEU A 1 -1.87 -1.15 -20.68
C LEU A 1 -0.80 -0.06 -20.64
N ILE A 2 0.33 -0.22 -19.93
CA ILE A 2 1.39 0.81 -19.81
C ILE A 2 1.96 1.23 -21.17
N GLY A 3 2.26 0.28 -22.06
CA GLY A 3 2.74 0.57 -23.40
C GLY A 3 1.74 1.37 -24.24
N GLY A 4 0.44 1.08 -24.10
CA GLY A 4 -0.63 1.83 -24.78
C GLY A 4 -0.70 3.28 -24.29
N MET A 5 -0.59 3.51 -22.97
CA MET A 5 -0.55 4.86 -22.39
C MET A 5 0.67 5.64 -22.86
N TRP A 6 1.84 5.01 -22.90
CA TRP A 6 3.09 5.67 -23.33
C TRP A 6 3.08 6.04 -24.82
N SER A 7 2.41 5.22 -25.64
CA SER A 7 2.30 5.43 -27.09
C SER A 7 1.05 6.21 -27.50
N ASN A 8 0.26 6.74 -26.56
CA ASN A 8 -1.02 7.41 -26.80
C ASN A 8 -2.04 6.54 -27.56
N LEU A 9 -1.90 5.22 -27.50
CA LEU A 9 -2.80 4.24 -28.11
C LEU A 9 -3.94 3.93 -27.15
N TRP A 10 -4.96 4.79 -27.14
CA TRP A 10 -6.05 4.66 -26.16
C TRP A 10 -6.82 3.33 -26.27
N HIS A 11 -7.04 2.79 -27.48
CA HIS A 11 -7.64 1.47 -27.67
C HIS A 11 -6.86 0.35 -26.97
N ALA A 12 -5.52 0.34 -27.08
CA ALA A 12 -4.69 -0.64 -26.40
C ALA A 12 -4.72 -0.48 -24.87
N THR A 13 -4.84 0.77 -24.38
CA THR A 13 -4.97 1.06 -22.96
C THR A 13 -6.32 0.60 -22.43
N VAL A 14 -7.42 0.89 -23.12
CA VAL A 14 -8.77 0.45 -22.75
C VAL A 14 -8.87 -1.08 -22.78
N THR A 15 -8.34 -1.74 -23.82
CA THR A 15 -8.30 -3.20 -23.89
C THR A 15 -7.54 -3.78 -22.69
N GLY A 16 -6.37 -3.23 -22.36
CA GLY A 16 -5.61 -3.65 -21.20
C GLY A 16 -6.34 -3.43 -19.86
N ALA A 17 -7.03 -2.31 -19.71
CA ALA A 17 -7.86 -2.03 -18.54
C ALA A 17 -9.04 -3.02 -18.42
N THR A 18 -9.70 -3.33 -19.54
CA THR A 18 -10.80 -4.32 -19.59
C THR A 18 -10.30 -5.71 -19.17
N VAL A 19 -9.15 -6.14 -19.68
CA VAL A 19 -8.55 -7.43 -19.29
C VAL A 19 -8.23 -7.47 -17.78
N VAL A 20 -7.63 -6.41 -17.24
CA VAL A 20 -7.35 -6.29 -15.80
C VAL A 20 -8.65 -6.36 -15.01
N GLY A 21 -9.67 -5.62 -15.41
CA GLY A 21 -10.99 -5.63 -14.77
C GLY A 21 -11.64 -7.01 -14.79
N ALA A 22 -11.60 -7.71 -15.94
CA ALA A 22 -12.14 -9.06 -16.08
C ALA A 22 -11.41 -10.08 -15.18
N ILE A 23 -10.07 -10.03 -15.15
CA ILE A 23 -9.27 -10.90 -14.27
C ILE A 23 -9.58 -10.60 -12.79
N ALA A 24 -9.70 -9.32 -12.41
CA ALA A 24 -10.03 -8.92 -11.05
C ALA A 24 -11.44 -9.39 -10.65
N ALA A 25 -12.42 -9.28 -11.54
CA ALA A 25 -13.78 -9.77 -11.32
C ALA A 25 -13.79 -11.30 -11.13
N TRP A 26 -13.09 -12.03 -11.99
CA TRP A 26 -12.96 -13.48 -11.86
C TRP A 26 -12.26 -13.89 -10.57
N HIS A 27 -11.17 -13.23 -10.21
CA HIS A 27 -10.46 -13.48 -8.96
C HIS A 27 -11.35 -13.22 -7.74
N GLY A 28 -12.05 -12.07 -7.71
CA GLY A 28 -13.00 -11.76 -6.64
C GLY A 28 -14.12 -12.78 -6.52
N TRP A 29 -14.65 -13.25 -7.65
CA TRP A 29 -15.66 -14.32 -7.70
C TRP A 29 -15.12 -15.64 -7.16
N ALA A 30 -13.92 -16.05 -7.59
CA ALA A 30 -13.26 -17.25 -7.10
C ALA A 30 -13.04 -17.22 -5.59
N LEU A 31 -12.59 -16.06 -5.04
CA LEU A 31 -12.46 -15.87 -3.59
C LEU A 31 -13.81 -15.97 -2.88
N LEU A 32 -14.86 -15.37 -3.44
CA LEU A 32 -16.21 -15.40 -2.86
C LEU A 32 -16.77 -16.82 -2.79
N THR A 33 -16.65 -17.61 -3.87
CA THR A 33 -17.15 -18.99 -3.93
C THR A 33 -16.36 -19.91 -2.99
N THR A 34 -15.02 -19.86 -3.04
CA THR A 34 -14.16 -20.67 -2.17
C THR A 34 -14.36 -20.33 -0.69
N SER A 35 -14.63 -19.06 -0.37
CA SER A 35 -14.80 -18.63 1.02
C SER A 35 -16.11 -19.13 1.64
N ARG A 36 -17.17 -19.30 0.84
CA ARG A 36 -18.46 -19.80 1.32
C ARG A 36 -18.37 -21.26 1.83
N GLU A 37 -17.48 -22.04 1.25
CA GLU A 37 -17.38 -23.47 1.54
C GLU A 37 -16.47 -23.83 2.73
N ARG A 38 -15.52 -22.95 3.12
CA ARG A 38 -14.39 -23.35 3.98
C ARG A 38 -14.08 -22.45 5.16
N LEU A 39 -14.76 -21.34 5.42
CA LEU A 39 -14.28 -20.32 6.34
C LEU A 39 -15.11 -20.11 7.62
N ALA A 40 -14.84 -20.94 8.61
CA ALA A 40 -15.08 -20.63 10.03
C ALA A 40 -13.85 -20.02 10.73
N SER A 41 -12.85 -19.46 10.00
CA SER A 41 -11.57 -19.07 10.57
C SER A 41 -11.42 -17.55 10.74
N ARG A 42 -10.55 -17.14 11.69
CA ARG A 42 -10.08 -15.75 11.88
C ARG A 42 -9.50 -15.10 10.61
N PHE A 43 -9.18 -15.88 9.60
CA PHE A 43 -8.69 -15.40 8.29
C PHE A 43 -9.82 -15.02 7.33
N ALA A 44 -11.08 -15.35 7.62
CA ALA A 44 -12.23 -14.99 6.79
C ALA A 44 -12.35 -13.48 6.56
N VAL A 45 -11.97 -12.66 7.55
CA VAL A 45 -12.00 -11.21 7.43
C VAL A 45 -11.06 -10.71 6.34
N ILE A 46 -9.86 -11.29 6.21
CA ILE A 46 -8.86 -10.89 5.20
C ILE A 46 -9.40 -11.13 3.79
N ILE A 47 -10.04 -12.27 3.58
CA ILE A 47 -10.62 -12.62 2.28
C ILE A 47 -11.73 -11.65 1.91
N ARG A 48 -12.54 -11.19 2.87
CA ARG A 48 -13.55 -10.14 2.62
C ARG A 48 -12.91 -8.82 2.17
N TYR A 49 -11.77 -8.43 2.76
CA TYR A 49 -11.00 -7.28 2.30
C TYR A 49 -10.50 -7.46 0.86
N TYR A 50 -10.02 -8.64 0.50
CA TYR A 50 -9.54 -8.91 -0.86
C TYR A 50 -10.67 -8.97 -1.89
N ILE A 51 -11.86 -9.47 -1.52
CA ILE A 51 -13.06 -9.41 -2.37
C ILE A 51 -13.46 -7.95 -2.62
N ALA A 52 -13.49 -7.12 -1.57
CA ALA A 52 -13.78 -5.70 -1.71
C ALA A 52 -12.70 -4.98 -2.54
N ALA A 53 -11.43 -5.32 -2.36
CA ALA A 53 -10.34 -4.79 -3.17
C ALA A 53 -10.48 -5.16 -4.65
N ALA A 54 -10.83 -6.40 -4.97
CA ALA A 54 -11.10 -6.85 -6.33
C ALA A 54 -12.27 -6.08 -6.97
N PHE A 55 -13.34 -5.83 -6.22
CA PHE A 55 -14.45 -4.98 -6.68
C PHE A 55 -13.97 -3.56 -7.05
N PHE A 56 -13.19 -2.91 -6.18
CA PHE A 56 -12.68 -1.58 -6.49
C PHE A 56 -11.63 -1.57 -7.61
N LEU A 57 -10.90 -2.65 -7.84
CA LEU A 57 -10.03 -2.77 -9.02
C LEU A 57 -10.84 -2.81 -10.31
N VAL A 58 -12.00 -3.49 -10.33
CA VAL A 58 -12.94 -3.47 -11.46
C VAL A 58 -13.46 -2.06 -11.72
N VAL A 59 -13.92 -1.37 -10.65
CA VAL A 59 -14.38 0.03 -10.74
C VAL A 59 -13.26 0.93 -11.26
N GLY A 60 -12.05 0.79 -10.71
CA GLY A 60 -10.88 1.55 -11.13
C GLY A 60 -10.51 1.29 -12.59
N ALA A 61 -10.52 0.04 -13.05
CA ALA A 61 -10.26 -0.31 -14.44
C ALA A 61 -11.31 0.29 -15.40
N THR A 62 -12.58 0.28 -15.02
CA THR A 62 -13.65 0.90 -15.79
C THR A 62 -13.45 2.42 -15.89
N LEU A 63 -13.17 3.09 -14.78
CA LEU A 63 -12.88 4.53 -14.76
C LEU A 63 -11.62 4.87 -15.56
N ALA A 64 -10.58 4.01 -15.54
CA ALA A 64 -9.38 4.18 -16.37
C ALA A 64 -9.71 4.20 -17.87
N GLY A 65 -10.66 3.37 -18.30
CA GLY A 65 -11.14 3.38 -19.68
C GLY A 65 -11.74 4.74 -20.07
N PHE A 66 -12.61 5.29 -19.25
CA PHE A 66 -13.20 6.62 -19.48
C PHE A 66 -12.15 7.74 -19.43
N VAL A 67 -11.25 7.74 -18.47
CA VAL A 67 -10.18 8.74 -18.37
C VAL A 67 -9.27 8.68 -19.60
N THR A 68 -8.92 7.47 -20.05
CA THR A 68 -8.07 7.28 -21.24
C THR A 68 -8.76 7.77 -22.50
N ALA A 69 -10.05 7.46 -22.68
CA ALA A 69 -10.82 7.99 -23.80
C ALA A 69 -10.90 9.52 -23.76
N ALA A 70 -11.16 10.11 -22.59
CA ALA A 70 -11.17 11.57 -22.41
C ALA A 70 -9.81 12.24 -22.74
N MET A 71 -8.70 11.51 -22.62
CA MET A 71 -7.36 12.05 -22.86
C MET A 71 -6.89 11.89 -24.31
N PHE A 72 -7.24 10.82 -24.97
CA PHE A 72 -6.59 10.40 -26.23
C PHE A 72 -7.54 10.16 -27.39
N ASP A 73 -8.87 10.10 -27.17
CA ASP A 73 -9.83 9.97 -28.26
C ASP A 73 -10.25 11.36 -28.76
N ALA A 74 -9.82 11.70 -29.96
CA ALA A 74 -10.20 12.96 -30.61
C ALA A 74 -11.72 13.11 -30.86
N ASN A 75 -12.47 11.99 -30.88
CA ASN A 75 -13.91 11.95 -31.06
C ASN A 75 -14.67 11.80 -29.73
N ALA A 76 -13.97 11.91 -28.58
CA ALA A 76 -14.62 11.81 -27.29
C ALA A 76 -15.74 12.86 -27.16
N PRO A 77 -16.93 12.49 -26.66
CA PRO A 77 -18.01 13.44 -26.45
C PRO A 77 -17.60 14.52 -25.43
N ALA A 78 -18.07 15.75 -25.63
CA ALA A 78 -17.67 16.91 -24.82
C ALA A 78 -17.85 16.68 -23.31
N TRP A 79 -18.93 16.04 -22.88
CA TRP A 79 -19.18 15.73 -21.46
C TRP A 79 -18.06 14.88 -20.82
N LEU A 80 -17.43 14.00 -21.62
CA LEU A 80 -16.38 13.12 -21.13
C LEU A 80 -15.07 13.91 -20.93
N ALA A 81 -14.75 14.82 -21.84
CA ALA A 81 -13.61 15.73 -21.69
C ALA A 81 -13.77 16.65 -20.46
N GLU A 82 -14.99 17.20 -20.25
CA GLU A 82 -15.31 18.01 -19.07
C GLU A 82 -15.25 17.21 -17.76
N ALA A 83 -15.61 15.93 -17.79
CA ALA A 83 -15.59 15.05 -16.62
C ALA A 83 -14.19 14.50 -16.29
N ARG A 84 -13.19 14.70 -17.14
CA ARG A 84 -11.86 14.08 -17.04
C ARG A 84 -11.22 14.20 -15.64
N ASP A 85 -11.18 15.38 -15.07
CA ASP A 85 -10.53 15.60 -13.76
C ASP A 85 -11.30 14.91 -12.63
N ARG A 86 -12.63 14.95 -12.67
CA ARG A 86 -13.53 14.22 -11.75
C ARG A 86 -13.33 12.71 -11.82
N LEU A 87 -13.29 12.16 -13.03
CA LEU A 87 -13.08 10.74 -13.28
C LEU A 87 -11.66 10.30 -12.88
N THR A 88 -10.65 11.16 -13.05
CA THR A 88 -9.28 10.90 -12.60
C THR A 88 -9.21 10.75 -11.09
N VAL A 89 -9.89 11.61 -10.33
CA VAL A 89 -9.95 11.50 -8.86
C VAL A 89 -10.71 10.24 -8.44
N ALA A 90 -11.86 9.95 -9.05
CA ALA A 90 -12.62 8.73 -8.76
C ALA A 90 -11.80 7.46 -9.07
N HIS A 91 -11.06 7.44 -10.19
CA HIS A 91 -10.12 6.37 -10.53
C HIS A 91 -9.02 6.21 -9.47
N ALA A 92 -8.41 7.31 -9.04
CA ALA A 92 -7.38 7.28 -7.99
C ALA A 92 -7.94 6.76 -6.65
N LEU A 93 -9.14 7.18 -6.26
CA LEU A 93 -9.81 6.67 -5.06
C LEU A 93 -10.06 5.16 -5.15
N ALA A 94 -10.62 4.68 -6.26
CA ALA A 94 -10.89 3.26 -6.47
C ALA A 94 -9.58 2.43 -6.51
N GLY A 95 -8.54 2.91 -7.19
CA GLY A 95 -7.26 2.23 -7.29
C GLY A 95 -6.47 2.26 -5.99
N VAL A 96 -6.26 3.46 -5.42
CA VAL A 96 -5.37 3.65 -4.26
C VAL A 96 -6.06 3.28 -2.96
N ALA A 97 -7.17 3.92 -2.62
CA ALA A 97 -7.85 3.67 -1.35
C ALA A 97 -8.72 2.39 -1.38
N GLY A 98 -9.24 2.03 -2.57
CA GLY A 98 -10.02 0.82 -2.78
C GLY A 98 -9.12 -0.40 -2.93
N TRP A 99 -8.52 -0.59 -4.10
CA TRP A 99 -7.76 -1.81 -4.36
C TRP A 99 -6.52 -1.94 -3.48
N VAL A 100 -5.59 -0.98 -3.55
CA VAL A 100 -4.32 -1.07 -2.79
C VAL A 100 -4.59 -0.96 -1.30
N GLY A 101 -5.39 0.02 -0.86
CA GLY A 101 -5.67 0.26 0.56
C GLY A 101 -6.35 -0.92 1.23
N LEU A 102 -7.40 -1.50 0.64
CA LEU A 102 -8.08 -2.67 1.20
C LEU A 102 -7.18 -3.92 1.17
N THR A 103 -6.40 -4.15 0.10
CA THR A 103 -5.45 -5.26 0.03
C THR A 103 -4.41 -5.16 1.15
N MET A 104 -3.79 -3.99 1.32
CA MET A 104 -2.81 -3.74 2.37
C MET A 104 -3.44 -3.80 3.76
N GLY A 105 -4.62 -3.21 3.92
CA GLY A 105 -5.36 -3.25 5.18
C GLY A 105 -5.64 -4.67 5.64
N GLY A 106 -6.22 -5.51 4.77
CA GLY A 106 -6.47 -6.92 5.06
C GLY A 106 -5.20 -7.69 5.41
N THR A 107 -4.11 -7.44 4.67
CA THR A 107 -2.80 -8.07 4.92
C THR A 107 -2.21 -7.65 6.27
N LEU A 108 -2.24 -6.36 6.62
CA LEU A 108 -1.64 -5.83 7.85
C LEU A 108 -2.29 -6.33 9.13
N VAL A 109 -3.57 -6.70 9.11
CA VAL A 109 -4.26 -7.29 10.27
C VAL A 109 -3.54 -8.53 10.79
N THR A 110 -2.93 -9.32 9.90
CA THR A 110 -2.18 -10.53 10.27
C THR A 110 -0.67 -10.35 10.18
N LEU A 111 -0.18 -9.67 9.14
CA LEU A 111 1.24 -9.47 8.92
C LEU A 111 1.85 -8.58 10.01
N GLY A 112 1.15 -7.55 10.46
CA GLY A 112 1.64 -6.62 11.49
C GLY A 112 2.05 -7.35 12.78
N PRO A 113 1.14 -8.04 13.48
CA PRO A 113 1.48 -8.81 14.67
C PRO A 113 2.55 -9.86 14.42
N THR A 114 2.51 -10.52 13.25
CA THR A 114 3.48 -11.56 12.87
C THR A 114 4.89 -10.98 12.72
N ALA A 115 5.04 -9.83 12.05
CA ALA A 115 6.31 -9.13 11.91
C ALA A 115 6.86 -8.62 13.26
N MET A 116 5.98 -8.27 14.19
CA MET A 116 6.36 -7.91 15.58
C MET A 116 6.58 -9.13 16.47
N ARG A 117 6.46 -10.36 15.92
CA ARG A 117 6.57 -11.62 16.67
C ARG A 117 5.68 -11.65 17.91
N THR A 118 4.47 -11.14 17.80
CA THR A 118 3.45 -11.15 18.85
C THR A 118 2.19 -11.87 18.39
N ARG A 119 1.33 -12.22 19.34
CA ARG A 119 0.02 -12.78 19.02
C ARG A 119 -0.91 -11.66 18.54
N MET A 120 -1.78 -11.97 17.59
CA MET A 120 -2.83 -11.06 17.14
C MET A 120 -3.76 -10.75 18.33
N ASP A 121 -4.06 -9.45 18.54
CA ASP A 121 -5.05 -9.02 19.55
C ASP A 121 -6.40 -9.73 19.29
N PRO A 122 -7.05 -10.30 20.31
CA PRO A 122 -8.35 -10.96 20.15
C PRO A 122 -9.42 -10.06 19.50
N ARG A 123 -9.31 -8.74 19.69
CA ARG A 123 -10.24 -7.74 19.12
C ARG A 123 -9.88 -7.32 17.69
N ALA A 124 -8.71 -7.68 17.17
CA ALA A 124 -8.27 -7.27 15.84
C ALA A 124 -9.25 -7.69 14.74
N VAL A 125 -9.78 -8.92 14.83
CA VAL A 125 -10.79 -9.42 13.90
C VAL A 125 -12.09 -8.61 13.97
N SER A 126 -12.53 -8.25 15.19
CA SER A 126 -13.73 -7.42 15.39
C SER A 126 -13.53 -6.03 14.80
N PHE A 127 -12.42 -5.35 15.08
CA PHE A 127 -12.09 -4.04 14.52
C PHE A 127 -12.08 -4.08 12.99
N ALA A 128 -11.37 -5.05 12.39
CA ALA A 128 -11.30 -5.20 10.95
C ALA A 128 -12.68 -5.51 10.33
N THR A 129 -13.49 -6.36 10.97
CA THR A 129 -14.83 -6.72 10.48
C THR A 129 -15.79 -5.52 10.51
N SER A 130 -15.74 -4.70 11.55
CA SER A 130 -16.58 -3.51 11.67
C SER A 130 -16.11 -2.37 10.75
N ALA A 131 -14.81 -2.23 10.53
CA ALA A 131 -14.24 -1.18 9.70
C ALA A 131 -14.48 -1.42 8.21
N LEU A 132 -14.52 -2.67 7.74
CA LEU A 132 -14.65 -2.98 6.32
C LEU A 132 -15.91 -2.39 5.67
N PRO A 133 -17.14 -2.60 6.17
CA PRO A 133 -18.33 -2.02 5.55
C PRO A 133 -18.31 -0.48 5.61
N MET A 134 -17.77 0.12 6.67
CA MET A 134 -17.60 1.56 6.76
C MET A 134 -16.61 2.08 5.72
N TRP A 135 -15.48 1.39 5.51
CA TRP A 135 -14.49 1.74 4.50
C TRP A 135 -15.09 1.67 3.09
N VAL A 136 -15.76 0.56 2.77
CA VAL A 136 -16.41 0.36 1.46
C VAL A 136 -17.48 1.42 1.19
N ALA A 137 -18.39 1.64 2.14
CA ALA A 137 -19.46 2.63 1.99
C ALA A 137 -18.91 4.05 1.84
N ALA A 138 -17.95 4.43 2.68
CA ALA A 138 -17.33 5.75 2.63
C ALA A 138 -16.57 5.97 1.31
N LEU A 139 -15.93 4.93 0.77
CA LEU A 139 -15.23 5.02 -0.50
C LEU A 139 -16.19 5.15 -1.69
N LEU A 140 -17.35 4.48 -1.64
CA LEU A 140 -18.43 4.68 -2.62
C LEU A 140 -18.97 6.11 -2.55
N VAL A 141 -19.17 6.65 -1.34
CA VAL A 141 -19.59 8.05 -1.15
C VAL A 141 -18.54 9.01 -1.71
N ALA A 142 -17.25 8.82 -1.37
CA ALA A 142 -16.16 9.65 -1.89
C ALA A 142 -16.06 9.59 -3.42
N GLY A 143 -16.15 8.39 -4.01
CA GLY A 143 -16.13 8.18 -5.45
C GLY A 143 -17.33 8.85 -6.16
N THR A 144 -18.52 8.71 -5.60
CA THR A 144 -19.72 9.40 -6.11
C THR A 144 -19.56 10.91 -6.02
N GLY A 145 -19.05 11.42 -4.88
CA GLY A 145 -18.74 12.85 -4.72
C GLY A 145 -17.77 13.35 -5.80
N ALA A 146 -16.72 12.59 -6.08
CA ALA A 146 -15.75 12.94 -7.12
C ALA A 146 -16.39 12.97 -8.51
N VAL A 147 -17.16 11.96 -8.89
CA VAL A 147 -17.85 11.88 -10.20
C VAL A 147 -18.87 13.01 -10.37
N THR A 148 -19.65 13.32 -9.33
CA THR A 148 -20.65 14.39 -9.36
C THR A 148 -20.08 15.79 -9.20
N GLY A 149 -18.78 15.91 -8.90
CA GLY A 149 -18.09 17.19 -8.69
C GLY A 149 -18.35 17.82 -7.32
N SER A 150 -18.74 17.04 -6.32
CA SER A 150 -18.94 17.53 -4.95
C SER A 150 -17.66 17.34 -4.12
N MET A 151 -16.85 18.42 -3.99
CA MET A 151 -15.57 18.41 -3.24
C MET A 151 -15.78 18.03 -1.77
N ARG A 152 -16.82 18.55 -1.15
CA ARG A 152 -17.15 18.27 0.27
C ARG A 152 -17.52 16.80 0.48
N VAL A 153 -18.35 16.22 -0.38
CA VAL A 153 -18.74 14.80 -0.29
C VAL A 153 -17.52 13.91 -0.51
N THR A 154 -16.68 14.22 -1.49
CA THR A 154 -15.42 13.51 -1.74
C THR A 154 -14.51 13.57 -0.51
N SER A 155 -14.28 14.75 0.04
CA SER A 155 -13.41 14.99 1.18
C SER A 155 -13.91 14.26 2.44
N VAL A 156 -15.16 14.44 2.80
CA VAL A 156 -15.77 13.80 3.98
C VAL A 156 -15.74 12.27 3.82
N GLY A 157 -16.12 11.76 2.64
CA GLY A 157 -16.06 10.34 2.35
C GLY A 157 -14.63 9.78 2.51
N LEU A 158 -13.61 10.46 1.97
CA LEU A 158 -12.22 10.04 2.14
C LEU A 158 -11.76 10.11 3.60
N LEU A 159 -12.16 11.14 4.36
CA LEU A 159 -11.82 11.24 5.78
C LEU A 159 -12.41 10.07 6.59
N VAL A 160 -13.62 9.65 6.26
CA VAL A 160 -14.24 8.46 6.87
C VAL A 160 -13.49 7.18 6.46
N VAL A 161 -13.00 7.08 5.22
CA VAL A 161 -12.11 5.98 4.79
C VAL A 161 -10.83 5.93 5.64
N VAL A 162 -10.19 7.08 5.89
CA VAL A 162 -9.00 7.17 6.75
C VAL A 162 -9.34 6.73 8.18
N GLY A 163 -10.47 7.17 8.72
CA GLY A 163 -10.96 6.74 10.04
C GLY A 163 -11.22 5.23 10.11
N ALA A 164 -11.83 4.65 9.08
CA ALA A 164 -12.05 3.21 8.98
C ALA A 164 -10.73 2.42 8.91
N ALA A 165 -9.75 2.91 8.14
CA ALA A 165 -8.42 2.32 8.07
C ALA A 165 -7.68 2.40 9.41
N ALA A 166 -7.75 3.56 10.08
CA ALA A 166 -7.18 3.74 11.41
C ALA A 166 -7.81 2.78 12.44
N LEU A 167 -9.14 2.63 12.42
CA LEU A 167 -9.85 1.72 13.31
C LEU A 167 -9.56 0.24 13.00
N GLY A 168 -9.69 -0.15 11.74
CA GLY A 168 -9.62 -1.57 11.32
C GLY A 168 -8.20 -2.13 11.27
N VAL A 169 -7.21 -1.28 11.03
CA VAL A 169 -5.81 -1.67 10.83
C VAL A 169 -4.89 -0.96 11.83
N GLY A 170 -4.99 0.35 11.95
CA GLY A 170 -4.12 1.16 12.80
C GLY A 170 -4.22 0.76 14.27
N VAL A 171 -5.43 0.66 14.83
CA VAL A 171 -5.64 0.27 16.23
C VAL A 171 -5.07 -1.12 16.54
N PRO A 172 -5.35 -2.18 15.75
CA PRO A 172 -4.71 -3.49 15.94
C PRO A 172 -3.19 -3.46 15.88
N LEU A 173 -2.64 -2.69 14.93
CA LEU A 173 -1.20 -2.56 14.76
C LEU A 173 -0.52 -1.86 15.96
N VAL A 174 -1.11 -0.77 16.45
CA VAL A 174 -0.63 -0.06 17.65
C VAL A 174 -0.73 -0.96 18.89
N ARG A 175 -1.82 -1.71 19.06
CA ARG A 175 -1.96 -2.67 20.17
C ARG A 175 -0.91 -3.77 20.14
N ALA A 176 -0.60 -4.30 18.94
CA ALA A 176 0.48 -5.26 18.78
C ALA A 176 1.83 -4.65 19.19
N ALA A 177 2.10 -3.39 18.78
CA ALA A 177 3.30 -2.66 19.14
C ALA A 177 3.41 -2.35 20.65
N LEU A 178 2.29 -2.06 21.32
CA LEU A 178 2.27 -1.86 22.78
C LEU A 178 2.49 -3.15 23.54
N THR A 179 2.11 -4.31 22.98
CA THR A 179 2.33 -5.62 23.59
C THR A 179 3.77 -6.06 23.48
N LYS A 180 4.36 -5.87 22.31
CA LYS A 180 5.76 -6.15 22.02
C LYS A 180 6.24 -5.13 20.99
N GLY A 181 7.08 -4.20 21.41
CA GLY A 181 7.62 -3.15 20.55
C GLY A 181 8.26 -3.72 19.28
N PRO A 182 8.20 -2.99 18.16
CA PRO A 182 8.88 -3.38 16.94
C PRO A 182 10.39 -3.41 17.20
N ALA A 183 11.02 -4.57 17.02
CA ALA A 183 12.44 -4.77 17.27
C ALA A 183 13.27 -4.79 15.98
N GLU A 184 12.64 -5.14 14.86
CA GLU A 184 13.30 -5.33 13.56
C GLU A 184 12.90 -4.23 12.58
N TYR A 185 13.78 -3.95 11.63
CA TYR A 185 13.57 -2.96 10.57
C TYR A 185 12.23 -3.14 9.85
N GLY A 186 11.91 -4.39 9.47
CA GLY A 186 10.65 -4.68 8.77
C GLY A 186 9.40 -4.29 9.58
N ALA A 187 9.41 -4.49 10.90
CA ALA A 187 8.28 -4.14 11.77
C ALA A 187 8.14 -2.61 11.92
N TRP A 188 9.23 -1.87 12.05
CA TRP A 188 9.22 -0.40 12.07
C TRP A 188 8.72 0.17 10.74
N SER A 189 9.25 -0.34 9.61
CA SER A 189 8.83 0.11 8.27
C SER A 189 7.33 -0.14 8.02
N LEU A 190 6.79 -1.28 8.46
CA LEU A 190 5.35 -1.55 8.36
C LEU A 190 4.52 -0.56 9.15
N MET A 191 4.91 -0.24 10.39
CA MET A 191 4.18 0.71 11.24
C MET A 191 4.23 2.14 10.70
N LEU A 192 5.42 2.60 10.37
CA LEU A 192 5.63 3.97 9.89
C LEU A 192 5.02 4.16 8.51
N GLY A 193 5.13 3.16 7.62
CA GLY A 193 4.45 3.18 6.34
C GLY A 193 2.92 3.27 6.47
N ALA A 194 2.33 2.50 7.37
CA ALA A 194 0.90 2.59 7.68
C ALA A 194 0.51 3.97 8.25
N ALA A 195 1.32 4.54 9.13
CA ALA A 195 1.10 5.88 9.65
C ALA A 195 1.14 6.95 8.54
N TRP A 196 2.11 6.89 7.63
CA TRP A 196 2.21 7.80 6.49
C TRP A 196 1.04 7.69 5.51
N ILE A 197 0.48 6.49 5.31
CA ILE A 197 -0.74 6.31 4.51
C ILE A 197 -1.92 7.07 5.13
N LEU A 198 -2.08 6.99 6.45
CA LEU A 198 -3.13 7.71 7.16
C LEU A 198 -2.91 9.23 7.11
N VAL A 199 -1.67 9.69 7.29
CA VAL A 199 -1.30 11.11 7.18
C VAL A 199 -1.57 11.64 5.77
N ALA A 200 -1.14 10.93 4.74
CA ALA A 200 -1.36 11.32 3.35
C ALA A 200 -2.85 11.35 2.99
N GLY A 201 -3.61 10.34 3.42
CA GLY A 201 -5.05 10.29 3.21
C GLY A 201 -5.80 11.42 3.91
N ALA A 202 -5.45 11.72 5.16
CA ALA A 202 -6.03 12.84 5.91
C ALA A 202 -5.67 14.19 5.27
N GLY A 203 -4.40 14.39 4.90
CA GLY A 203 -3.95 15.61 4.25
C GLY A 203 -4.61 15.84 2.89
N ALA A 204 -4.71 14.81 2.06
CA ALA A 204 -5.43 14.86 0.79
C ALA A 204 -6.91 15.22 1.00
N SER A 205 -7.54 14.63 2.02
CA SER A 205 -8.93 14.92 2.38
C SER A 205 -9.15 16.38 2.78
N LEU A 206 -8.31 16.91 3.66
CA LEU A 206 -8.39 18.32 4.11
C LEU A 206 -8.19 19.30 2.96
N ARG A 207 -7.20 19.04 2.10
CA ARG A 207 -6.96 19.88 0.91
C ARG A 207 -8.09 19.78 -0.12
N ALA A 208 -8.69 18.58 -0.28
CA ALA A 208 -9.86 18.40 -1.14
C ALA A 208 -11.09 19.17 -0.64
N PHE A 209 -11.23 19.35 0.68
CA PHE A 209 -12.30 20.13 1.27
C PHE A 209 -12.22 21.62 0.90
N GLU A 210 -11.02 22.16 0.73
CA GLU A 210 -10.73 23.55 0.35
C GLU A 210 -10.81 23.78 -1.17
N ALA A 211 -10.90 22.72 -1.98
CA ALA A 211 -10.90 22.81 -3.43
C ALA A 211 -12.17 23.51 -3.93
N ALA A 212 -11.99 24.48 -4.84
CA ALA A 212 -13.09 25.23 -5.43
C ALA A 212 -13.80 24.48 -6.56
N ASP A 213 -13.04 23.64 -7.29
CA ASP A 213 -13.50 22.95 -8.49
C ASP A 213 -12.81 21.56 -8.66
N ALA A 214 -13.14 20.87 -9.76
CA ALA A 214 -12.60 19.55 -10.05
C ALA A 214 -11.08 19.56 -10.31
N THR A 215 -10.55 20.61 -10.88
CA THR A 215 -9.11 20.78 -11.12
C THR A 215 -8.36 20.98 -9.83
N GLY A 216 -8.90 21.82 -8.93
CA GLY A 216 -8.38 22.00 -7.56
C GLY A 216 -8.43 20.69 -6.76
N LEU A 217 -9.52 19.95 -6.87
CA LEU A 217 -9.66 18.63 -6.25
C LEU A 217 -8.57 17.66 -6.75
N ARG A 218 -8.36 17.55 -8.06
CA ARG A 218 -7.29 16.73 -8.64
C ARG A 218 -5.92 17.17 -8.16
N THR A 219 -5.65 18.46 -8.13
CA THR A 219 -4.38 19.03 -7.66
C THR A 219 -4.15 18.70 -6.18
N ALA A 220 -5.18 18.80 -5.35
CA ALA A 220 -5.13 18.41 -3.94
C ALA A 220 -4.69 16.94 -3.75
N PHE A 221 -5.26 16.02 -4.54
CA PHE A 221 -4.86 14.62 -4.51
C PHE A 221 -3.43 14.42 -4.99
N LEU A 222 -3.05 15.01 -6.12
CA LEU A 222 -1.72 14.86 -6.70
C LEU A 222 -0.62 15.36 -5.77
N ALA A 223 -0.86 16.40 -4.99
CA ALA A 223 0.11 16.93 -4.04
C ALA A 223 0.52 15.93 -2.95
N TRP A 224 -0.38 14.99 -2.58
CA TRP A 224 -0.12 13.99 -1.56
C TRP A 224 0.36 12.64 -2.10
N MET A 225 0.26 12.40 -3.42
CA MET A 225 0.69 11.14 -4.03
C MET A 225 2.17 10.79 -3.80
N PRO A 226 3.14 11.73 -3.87
CA PRO A 226 4.54 11.41 -3.58
C PRO A 226 4.76 10.92 -2.14
N ILE A 227 4.14 11.56 -1.15
CA ILE A 227 4.22 11.14 0.26
C ILE A 227 3.54 9.78 0.45
N LEU A 228 2.34 9.60 -0.08
CA LEU A 228 1.64 8.32 -0.05
C LEU A 228 2.46 7.20 -0.70
N GLY A 229 3.03 7.46 -1.87
CA GLY A 229 3.82 6.48 -2.61
C GLY A 229 5.14 6.15 -1.92
N ALA A 230 5.95 7.17 -1.61
CA ALA A 230 7.28 6.95 -1.10
C ALA A 230 7.30 6.70 0.41
N ALA A 231 6.75 7.60 1.24
CA ALA A 231 6.80 7.43 2.69
C ALA A 231 5.79 6.37 3.20
N GLY A 232 4.64 6.22 2.53
CA GLY A 232 3.61 5.25 2.89
C GLY A 232 3.83 3.88 2.27
N LEU A 233 3.36 3.72 1.03
CA LEU A 233 3.32 2.41 0.35
C LEU A 233 4.71 1.80 0.14
N GLY A 234 5.69 2.59 -0.27
CA GLY A 234 7.07 2.13 -0.47
C GLY A 234 7.68 1.59 0.81
N GLN A 235 7.52 2.31 1.93
CA GLN A 235 8.03 1.90 3.22
C GLN A 235 7.33 0.63 3.73
N LEU A 236 6.01 0.55 3.57
CA LEU A 236 5.24 -0.63 3.92
C LEU A 236 5.67 -1.85 3.08
N PHE A 237 5.90 -1.65 1.78
CA PHE A 237 6.35 -2.70 0.87
C PHE A 237 7.74 -3.24 1.25
N VAL A 238 8.69 -2.35 1.52
CA VAL A 238 10.04 -2.74 1.97
C VAL A 238 9.97 -3.47 3.30
N GLY A 239 9.15 -2.99 4.24
CA GLY A 239 8.92 -3.67 5.52
C GLY A 239 8.41 -5.09 5.35
N ALA A 240 7.43 -5.28 4.48
CA ALA A 240 6.89 -6.60 4.15
C ALA A 240 7.94 -7.51 3.50
N LEU A 241 8.70 -7.01 2.53
CA LEU A 241 9.77 -7.77 1.86
C LEU A 241 10.87 -8.18 2.83
N THR A 242 11.31 -7.27 3.70
CA THR A 242 12.35 -7.53 4.70
C THR A 242 11.95 -8.64 5.65
N TYR A 243 10.66 -8.71 6.01
CA TYR A 243 10.13 -9.77 6.85
C TYR A 243 9.91 -11.09 6.07
N LEU A 244 9.26 -11.03 4.91
CA LEU A 244 8.82 -12.22 4.17
C LEU A 244 9.95 -12.91 3.40
N MET A 245 10.90 -12.18 2.85
CA MET A 245 11.95 -12.76 2.02
C MET A 245 12.77 -13.83 2.75
N PRO A 246 13.26 -13.62 4.00
CA PRO A 246 13.98 -14.65 4.75
C PRO A 246 13.10 -15.89 5.01
N VAL A 247 11.80 -15.71 5.25
CA VAL A 247 10.86 -16.82 5.46
C VAL A 247 10.68 -17.64 4.21
N VAL A 248 10.52 -16.99 3.05
CA VAL A 248 10.32 -17.66 1.74
C VAL A 248 11.58 -18.40 1.30
N ILE A 249 12.77 -17.82 1.45
CA ILE A 249 14.05 -18.49 1.12
C ILE A 249 14.25 -19.71 2.03
N GLY A 250 13.90 -19.60 3.32
CA GLY A 250 13.99 -20.68 4.29
C GLY A 250 15.45 -21.11 4.56
N GLY A 251 15.67 -22.41 4.80
CA GLY A 251 17.00 -22.98 5.10
C GLY A 251 17.27 -23.16 6.60
N GLY A 252 16.23 -23.08 7.42
CA GLY A 252 16.31 -23.25 8.87
C GLY A 252 16.78 -21.99 9.61
N PRO A 253 16.76 -22.01 10.95
CA PRO A 253 17.00 -20.84 11.78
C PRO A 253 18.39 -20.19 11.59
N SER A 254 19.42 -20.99 11.28
CA SER A 254 20.78 -20.48 11.05
C SER A 254 20.88 -19.66 9.76
N ALA A 255 20.36 -20.19 8.65
CA ALA A 255 20.36 -19.49 7.37
C ALA A 255 19.48 -18.21 7.42
N VAL A 256 18.31 -18.29 8.04
CA VAL A 256 17.41 -17.12 8.23
C VAL A 256 18.12 -16.02 9.02
N ARG A 257 18.84 -16.35 10.12
CA ARG A 257 19.61 -15.35 10.88
C ARG A 257 20.67 -14.63 10.04
N VAL A 258 21.33 -15.35 9.12
CA VAL A 258 22.32 -14.74 8.20
C VAL A 258 21.63 -13.71 7.29
N GLY A 259 20.50 -14.06 6.69
CA GLY A 259 19.72 -13.14 5.84
C GLY A 259 19.25 -11.91 6.62
N VAL A 260 18.58 -12.12 7.76
CA VAL A 260 18.08 -11.05 8.63
C VAL A 260 19.21 -10.13 9.09
N GLY A 261 20.37 -10.67 9.50
CA GLY A 261 21.53 -9.86 9.92
C GLY A 261 22.01 -8.88 8.84
N VAL A 262 21.96 -9.27 7.56
CA VAL A 262 22.27 -8.34 6.46
C VAL A 262 21.17 -7.29 6.29
N LEU A 263 19.91 -7.66 6.41
CA LEU A 263 18.77 -6.75 6.25
C LEU A 263 18.67 -5.69 7.36
N GLU A 264 19.12 -6.03 8.56
CA GLU A 264 19.18 -5.12 9.71
C GLU A 264 20.37 -4.12 9.66
N ALA A 265 21.28 -4.25 8.70
CA ALA A 265 22.44 -3.35 8.59
C ALA A 265 22.01 -1.88 8.45
N GLY A 266 22.38 -1.03 9.43
CA GLY A 266 22.05 0.39 9.45
C GLY A 266 20.55 0.69 9.60
N ALA A 267 19.76 -0.23 10.11
CA ALA A 267 18.30 -0.09 10.26
C ALA A 267 17.85 1.22 10.91
N PRO A 268 18.36 1.65 12.09
CA PRO A 268 17.93 2.89 12.72
C PRO A 268 18.20 4.15 11.86
N ILE A 269 19.34 4.16 11.17
CA ILE A 269 19.74 5.30 10.33
C ILE A 269 18.85 5.38 9.10
N ARG A 270 18.57 4.24 8.44
CA ARG A 270 17.70 4.20 7.26
C ARG A 270 16.27 4.65 7.61
N GLU A 271 15.72 4.14 8.71
CA GLU A 271 14.39 4.54 9.18
C GLU A 271 14.34 6.02 9.56
N ALA A 272 15.29 6.50 10.36
CA ALA A 272 15.34 7.90 10.74
C ALA A 272 15.50 8.82 9.52
N ALA A 273 16.46 8.53 8.64
CA ALA A 273 16.71 9.34 7.45
C ALA A 273 15.48 9.43 6.54
N ARG A 274 14.80 8.29 6.29
CA ARG A 274 13.58 8.24 5.47
C ARG A 274 12.46 9.07 6.06
N ASN A 275 12.16 8.89 7.33
CA ASN A 275 11.02 9.54 7.97
C ASN A 275 11.28 11.02 8.24
N VAL A 276 12.50 11.41 8.63
CA VAL A 276 12.91 12.81 8.74
C VAL A 276 12.83 13.50 7.37
N ALA A 277 13.32 12.87 6.32
CA ALA A 277 13.23 13.41 4.96
C ALA A 277 11.78 13.57 4.51
N ALA A 278 10.89 12.62 4.81
CA ALA A 278 9.46 12.74 4.50
C ALA A 278 8.80 13.91 5.26
N VAL A 279 9.10 14.07 6.55
CA VAL A 279 8.62 15.22 7.36
C VAL A 279 9.14 16.53 6.78
N LEU A 280 10.42 16.61 6.43
CA LEU A 280 11.02 17.82 5.84
C LEU A 280 10.38 18.14 4.49
N ALA A 281 10.23 17.17 3.60
CA ALA A 281 9.58 17.36 2.31
C ALA A 281 8.16 17.92 2.46
N LEU A 282 7.40 17.42 3.44
CA LEU A 282 6.05 17.89 3.73
C LEU A 282 6.05 19.29 4.36
N ALA A 283 6.93 19.54 5.33
CA ALA A 283 7.00 20.82 6.04
C ALA A 283 7.42 22.00 5.12
N VAL A 284 8.32 21.72 4.16
CA VAL A 284 8.82 22.77 3.24
C VAL A 284 7.95 22.92 1.99
N ALA A 285 7.03 21.98 1.72
CA ALA A 285 6.18 22.02 0.52
C ALA A 285 5.26 23.25 0.44
N SER A 286 4.97 23.90 1.57
CA SER A 286 4.17 25.13 1.65
C SER A 286 5.00 26.40 1.57
N LEU A 287 6.33 26.29 1.58
CA LEU A 287 7.25 27.44 1.51
C LEU A 287 7.64 27.71 0.06
N SER A 288 7.87 28.98 -0.27
CA SER A 288 8.34 29.43 -1.58
C SER A 288 9.78 29.91 -1.53
N GLY A 289 10.45 29.87 -2.68
CA GLY A 289 11.81 30.38 -2.86
C GLY A 289 12.85 29.28 -3.06
N THR A 290 14.00 29.66 -3.62
CA THR A 290 15.08 28.75 -4.05
C THR A 290 15.62 27.85 -2.91
N SER A 291 15.64 28.35 -1.69
CA SER A 291 16.07 27.60 -0.51
C SER A 291 15.07 26.48 -0.17
N ALA A 292 13.77 26.76 -0.23
CA ALA A 292 12.72 25.77 0.00
C ALA A 292 12.76 24.67 -1.07
N GLU A 293 12.91 25.02 -2.34
CA GLU A 293 13.05 24.08 -3.45
C GLU A 293 14.26 23.15 -3.29
N ARG A 294 15.42 23.72 -2.91
CA ARG A 294 16.63 22.92 -2.63
C ARG A 294 16.46 21.96 -1.46
N LEU A 295 15.83 22.43 -0.38
CA LEU A 295 15.55 21.57 0.80
C LEU A 295 14.57 20.45 0.45
N THR A 296 13.52 20.75 -0.30
CA THR A 296 12.56 19.75 -0.78
C THR A 296 13.26 18.72 -1.66
N THR A 297 14.07 19.16 -2.62
CA THR A 297 14.85 18.26 -3.49
C THR A 297 15.80 17.40 -2.69
N ALA A 298 16.55 17.98 -1.75
CA ALA A 298 17.46 17.23 -0.88
C ALA A 298 16.72 16.19 -0.03
N ALA A 299 15.57 16.56 0.53
CA ALA A 299 14.73 15.63 1.29
C ALA A 299 14.28 14.43 0.42
N TRP A 300 13.80 14.68 -0.80
CA TRP A 300 13.44 13.60 -1.73
C TRP A 300 14.62 12.73 -2.14
N VAL A 301 15.79 13.32 -2.40
CA VAL A 301 17.02 12.56 -2.70
C VAL A 301 17.40 11.66 -1.54
N VAL A 302 17.39 12.16 -0.31
CA VAL A 302 17.69 11.34 0.88
C VAL A 302 16.67 10.21 1.02
N LEU A 303 15.37 10.51 0.92
CA LEU A 303 14.32 9.52 1.04
C LEU A 303 14.50 8.39 -0.01
N LEU A 304 14.69 8.74 -1.28
CA LEU A 304 14.86 7.77 -2.37
C LEU A 304 16.19 6.99 -2.24
N ALA A 305 17.26 7.63 -1.78
CA ALA A 305 18.54 6.97 -1.53
C ALA A 305 18.41 5.84 -0.49
N THR A 306 17.56 6.00 0.53
CA THR A 306 17.31 4.92 1.51
C THR A 306 16.72 3.67 0.84
N TYR A 307 15.87 3.81 -0.17
CA TYR A 307 15.33 2.68 -0.93
C TYR A 307 16.37 1.99 -1.80
N LEU A 308 17.30 2.73 -2.39
CA LEU A 308 18.43 2.13 -3.10
C LEU A 308 19.27 1.26 -2.17
N VAL A 309 19.52 1.74 -0.95
CA VAL A 309 20.20 0.93 0.08
C VAL A 309 19.38 -0.33 0.41
N ASP A 310 18.07 -0.21 0.59
CA ASP A 310 17.20 -1.36 0.85
C ASP A 310 17.23 -2.40 -0.27
N ILE A 311 17.18 -1.98 -1.53
CA ILE A 311 17.28 -2.88 -2.69
C ILE A 311 18.60 -3.64 -2.67
N VAL A 312 19.71 -2.95 -2.41
CA VAL A 312 21.04 -3.59 -2.30
C VAL A 312 21.06 -4.58 -1.14
N LEU A 313 20.53 -4.22 0.02
CA LEU A 313 20.51 -5.11 1.19
C LEU A 313 19.58 -6.32 0.98
N LEU A 314 18.43 -6.14 0.33
CA LEU A 314 17.55 -7.25 -0.06
C LEU A 314 18.29 -8.24 -0.97
N GLY A 315 18.97 -7.75 -2.00
CA GLY A 315 19.77 -8.59 -2.89
C GLY A 315 20.89 -9.34 -2.14
N ARG A 316 21.69 -8.61 -1.33
CA ARG A 316 22.78 -9.19 -0.55
C ARG A 316 22.30 -10.18 0.51
N GLY A 317 21.22 -9.84 1.23
CA GLY A 317 20.60 -10.69 2.25
C GLY A 317 20.08 -11.99 1.65
N GLY A 318 19.41 -11.91 0.52
CA GLY A 318 18.90 -13.07 -0.21
C GLY A 318 20.03 -14.01 -0.66
N VAL A 319 21.10 -13.46 -1.26
CA VAL A 319 22.26 -14.24 -1.68
C VAL A 319 22.99 -14.87 -0.48
N ALA A 320 23.21 -14.11 0.60
CA ALA A 320 23.90 -14.62 1.79
C ALA A 320 23.11 -15.76 2.43
N GLN A 321 21.79 -15.61 2.57
CA GLN A 321 20.93 -16.65 3.12
C GLN A 321 20.89 -17.91 2.23
N ALA A 322 20.78 -17.74 0.91
CA ALA A 322 20.76 -18.86 -0.03
C ALA A 322 22.09 -19.66 0.03
N ARG A 323 23.23 -18.99 0.17
CA ARG A 323 24.53 -19.63 0.38
C ARG A 323 24.57 -20.40 1.71
N ALA A 324 24.14 -19.79 2.80
CA ALA A 324 24.07 -20.45 4.11
C ALA A 324 23.15 -21.68 4.10
N LYS A 325 22.01 -21.61 3.40
CA LYS A 325 21.10 -22.74 3.19
C LYS A 325 21.78 -23.90 2.47
N ARG A 326 22.52 -23.63 1.38
CA ARG A 326 23.26 -24.65 0.63
C ARG A 326 24.38 -25.30 1.47
N ALA A 327 25.14 -24.49 2.22
CA ALA A 327 26.18 -25.01 3.09
C ALA A 327 25.62 -25.96 4.18
N ALA A 328 24.46 -25.61 4.76
CA ALA A 328 23.78 -26.47 5.73
C ALA A 328 23.29 -27.79 5.15
N SER A 329 22.87 -27.80 3.88
CA SER A 329 22.41 -29.04 3.20
C SER A 329 23.54 -29.93 2.71
N SER A 330 24.75 -29.40 2.54
CA SER A 330 25.95 -30.15 2.11
C SER A 330 26.80 -30.71 3.27
N SER A 331 26.50 -30.34 4.52
CA SER A 331 27.14 -30.90 5.70
C SER A 331 26.65 -32.34 5.92
N PRO A 332 27.51 -33.38 5.88
CA PRO A 332 27.12 -34.76 6.12
C PRO A 332 26.55 -34.87 7.54
N THR A 333 25.33 -35.43 7.63
CA THR A 333 24.73 -35.80 8.91
C THR A 333 25.63 -36.83 9.56
N THR A 334 26.47 -36.45 10.51
CA THR A 334 27.13 -37.38 11.39
C THR A 334 26.05 -38.09 12.21
N GLN A 335 25.45 -39.11 11.65
CA GLN A 335 24.72 -40.13 12.40
C GLN A 335 25.77 -40.85 13.22
N GLY A 336 26.10 -40.28 14.38
CA GLY A 336 26.85 -40.96 15.42
C GLY A 336 26.08 -42.17 15.87
N GLY A 337 26.51 -43.31 15.38
CA GLY A 337 26.14 -44.63 15.91
C GLY A 337 26.42 -44.65 17.42
N ARG A 338 25.36 -44.72 18.21
CA ARG A 338 25.39 -45.38 19.51
C ARG A 338 24.68 -46.74 19.31
N ARG A 339 25.48 -47.68 18.85
CA ARG A 339 25.28 -49.08 19.20
C ARG A 339 26.18 -49.35 20.41
N GLY A 340 25.61 -49.68 21.51
CA GLY A 340 26.24 -50.11 22.73
C GLY A 340 25.16 -50.40 23.75
#